data_cdf8f2493f6aed5f46b49dd4bdf2b3c3
#
_entry.id   cdf8f2493f6aed5f46b49dd4bdf2b3c3
#
_cell.length_a   1.000
_cell.length_b   1.000
_cell.length_c   1.000
_cell.angle_alpha   90.00
_cell.angle_beta   90.00
_cell.angle_gamma   90.00
#
_symmetry.space_group_name_H-M   'P 1'
#
loop_
_entity.id
_entity.type
_entity.pdbx_description
1 polymer ?
#
loop_
_entity_poly.entity_id
_entity_poly.type
_entity_poly.pdbx_seq_one_letter_code
_entity_poly.pdbx_strand_id
1 'polypeptide(L)'
;MSDDLDCVFNVEVARAEKEKDRWVLFDTQGNLLGDYDWIILTAPAPQTHNLLPDEISFKAQVGLIKMLGCYSLMLGYQRAVNLPFDAALVKNANVSWISVNSSKPNRKNFSMLVHSTNRWAEQNMNTDLAEVQEKLFEFTSEILGFNVTSADYVETKRWRFANSVRQTDQPFFLDRGNQVAS
;
A
#
# COMPACT_ATOMS: atom_id res chain seq x y z
N MET A 1 14.19 12.62 -4.77
CA MET A 1 14.81 11.79 -3.71
C MET A 1 15.42 10.48 -4.23
N SER A 2 15.09 10.04 -5.44
CA SER A 2 15.65 8.82 -6.07
C SER A 2 16.69 9.09 -7.16
N ASP A 3 16.98 10.35 -7.47
CA ASP A 3 17.83 10.73 -8.62
C ASP A 3 19.30 10.31 -8.43
N ASP A 4 19.70 10.04 -7.18
CA ASP A 4 21.04 9.58 -6.82
C ASP A 4 21.11 8.08 -6.48
N LEU A 5 20.00 7.34 -6.69
CA LEU A 5 19.92 5.91 -6.43
C LEU A 5 19.80 5.13 -7.72
N ASP A 6 20.54 4.01 -7.83
CA ASP A 6 20.37 3.05 -8.91
C ASP A 6 19.10 2.24 -8.69
N CYS A 7 18.01 2.66 -9.34
CA CYS A 7 16.68 2.08 -9.16
C CYS A 7 16.35 1.13 -10.32
N VAL A 8 16.03 -0.12 -9.99
CA VAL A 8 15.53 -1.10 -10.94
C VAL A 8 14.02 -1.24 -10.76
N PHE A 9 13.24 -0.98 -11.82
CA PHE A 9 11.78 -1.02 -11.81
C PHE A 9 11.25 -2.26 -12.53
N ASN A 10 9.99 -2.63 -12.22
CA ASN A 10 9.31 -3.78 -12.83
C ASN A 10 10.02 -5.12 -12.61
N VAL A 11 10.73 -5.25 -11.50
CA VAL A 11 11.39 -6.48 -11.07
C VAL A 11 10.81 -6.89 -9.73
N GLU A 12 10.37 -8.14 -9.63
CA GLU A 12 9.91 -8.75 -8.38
C GLU A 12 11.02 -9.66 -7.85
N VAL A 13 11.47 -9.38 -6.62
CA VAL A 13 12.37 -10.27 -5.89
C VAL A 13 11.52 -11.40 -5.30
N ALA A 14 11.68 -12.60 -5.81
CA ALA A 14 10.96 -13.78 -5.36
C ALA A 14 11.70 -14.58 -4.29
N ARG A 15 13.03 -14.47 -4.25
CA ARG A 15 13.87 -15.23 -3.33
C ARG A 15 15.12 -14.46 -2.94
N ALA A 16 15.44 -14.50 -1.65
CA ALA A 16 16.67 -13.95 -1.08
C ALA A 16 17.38 -15.07 -0.31
N GLU A 17 18.63 -15.35 -0.64
CA GLU A 17 19.43 -16.38 -0.01
C GLU A 17 20.72 -15.79 0.55
N LYS A 18 21.15 -16.31 1.69
CA LYS A 18 22.46 -15.96 2.26
C LYS A 18 23.49 -16.99 1.79
N GLU A 19 24.41 -16.57 0.95
CA GLU A 19 25.54 -17.38 0.51
C GLU A 19 26.82 -16.82 1.12
N LYS A 20 27.42 -17.59 2.04
CA LYS A 20 28.58 -17.14 2.84
C LYS A 20 28.23 -15.83 3.56
N ASP A 21 28.89 -14.74 3.18
CA ASP A 21 28.71 -13.41 3.79
C ASP A 21 27.90 -12.44 2.91
N ARG A 22 27.29 -12.93 1.80
CA ARG A 22 26.54 -12.08 0.86
C ARG A 22 25.11 -12.54 0.68
N TRP A 23 24.23 -11.61 0.39
CA TRP A 23 22.87 -11.86 -0.02
C TRP A 23 22.78 -11.99 -1.54
N VAL A 24 22.17 -13.06 -2.00
CA VAL A 24 21.92 -13.34 -3.42
C VAL A 24 20.43 -13.25 -3.68
N LEU A 25 20.03 -12.42 -4.63
CA LEU A 25 18.61 -12.16 -4.95
C LEU A 25 18.24 -12.75 -6.29
N PHE A 26 17.03 -13.32 -6.36
CA PHE A 26 16.49 -13.93 -7.57
C PHE A 26 15.09 -13.40 -7.87
N ASP A 27 14.76 -13.30 -9.17
CA ASP A 27 13.42 -12.97 -9.65
C ASP A 27 12.46 -14.18 -9.63
N THR A 28 11.22 -13.97 -10.08
CA THR A 28 10.18 -15.02 -10.19
C THR A 28 10.49 -16.11 -11.22
N GLN A 29 11.44 -15.87 -12.12
CA GLN A 29 11.89 -16.82 -13.15
C GLN A 29 13.17 -17.56 -12.74
N GLY A 30 13.73 -17.21 -11.57
CA GLY A 30 14.97 -17.78 -11.06
C GLY A 30 16.24 -17.12 -11.60
N ASN A 31 16.12 -15.99 -12.30
CA ASN A 31 17.28 -15.24 -12.77
C ASN A 31 17.94 -14.52 -11.61
N LEU A 32 19.27 -14.48 -11.62
CA LEU A 32 20.07 -13.72 -10.67
C LEU A 32 19.85 -12.22 -10.87
N LEU A 33 19.45 -11.52 -9.80
CA LEU A 33 19.29 -10.06 -9.78
C LEU A 33 20.54 -9.33 -9.28
N GLY A 34 21.36 -9.99 -8.49
CA GLY A 34 22.62 -9.48 -7.94
C GLY A 34 22.94 -10.07 -6.60
N ASP A 35 24.12 -9.70 -6.09
CA ASP A 35 24.63 -10.06 -4.78
C ASP A 35 25.03 -8.82 -3.97
N TYR A 36 24.71 -8.82 -2.67
CA TYR A 36 24.79 -7.64 -1.80
C TYR A 36 25.35 -7.99 -0.42
N ASP A 37 26.05 -7.04 0.21
CA ASP A 37 26.55 -7.20 1.57
C ASP A 37 25.42 -7.08 2.59
N TRP A 38 24.47 -6.19 2.34
CA TRP A 38 23.29 -5.93 3.16
C TRP A 38 22.03 -5.89 2.32
N ILE A 39 20.90 -6.32 2.92
CA ILE A 39 19.57 -6.05 2.36
C ILE A 39 18.70 -5.32 3.38
N ILE A 40 17.86 -4.41 2.86
CA ILE A 40 16.83 -3.73 3.64
C ILE A 40 15.47 -4.05 2.98
N LEU A 41 14.63 -4.76 3.70
CA LEU A 41 13.32 -5.18 3.22
C LEU A 41 12.28 -4.16 3.65
N THR A 42 11.72 -3.42 2.70
CA THR A 42 10.66 -2.42 2.93
C THR A 42 9.30 -2.88 2.40
N ALA A 43 9.21 -4.15 1.97
CA ALA A 43 7.96 -4.75 1.55
C ALA A 43 7.00 -4.94 2.75
N PRO A 44 5.67 -5.05 2.51
CA PRO A 44 4.72 -5.40 3.57
C PRO A 44 5.13 -6.65 4.33
N ALA A 45 4.85 -6.69 5.64
CA ALA A 45 5.32 -7.74 6.54
C ALA A 45 5.06 -9.18 6.05
N PRO A 46 3.90 -9.56 5.46
CA PRO A 46 3.71 -10.90 4.91
C PRO A 46 4.67 -11.22 3.75
N GLN A 47 4.97 -10.25 2.91
CA GLN A 47 5.91 -10.42 1.80
C GLN A 47 7.36 -10.51 2.31
N THR A 48 7.72 -9.64 3.24
CA THR A 48 9.02 -9.69 3.93
C THR A 48 9.22 -11.05 4.61
N HIS A 49 8.22 -11.54 5.35
CA HIS A 49 8.29 -12.85 6.00
C HIS A 49 8.58 -13.99 5.01
N ASN A 50 7.95 -13.96 3.84
CA ASN A 50 8.15 -14.98 2.81
C ASN A 50 9.54 -14.92 2.16
N LEU A 51 10.15 -13.73 2.09
CA LEU A 51 11.50 -13.56 1.53
C LEU A 51 12.61 -13.92 2.52
N LEU A 52 12.35 -13.84 3.83
CA LEU A 52 13.37 -14.10 4.85
C LEU A 52 13.62 -15.59 5.01
N PRO A 53 14.89 -16.05 4.98
CA PRO A 53 15.29 -17.39 5.40
C PRO A 53 14.95 -17.66 6.88
N ASP A 54 14.82 -18.94 7.26
CA ASP A 54 14.36 -19.32 8.60
C ASP A 54 15.36 -18.99 9.73
N GLU A 55 16.64 -18.87 9.39
CA GLU A 55 17.70 -18.50 10.32
C GLU A 55 17.70 -17.02 10.74
N ILE A 56 16.93 -16.17 10.10
CA ILE A 56 16.88 -14.76 10.45
C ILE A 56 16.14 -14.57 11.77
N SER A 57 16.81 -13.95 12.73
CA SER A 57 16.41 -13.85 14.13
C SER A 57 15.04 -13.20 14.35
N PHE A 58 14.62 -12.29 13.48
CA PHE A 58 13.34 -11.58 13.60
C PHE A 58 12.23 -12.08 12.65
N LYS A 59 12.48 -13.12 11.83
CA LYS A 59 11.50 -13.64 10.87
C LYS A 59 10.16 -13.97 11.51
N ALA A 60 10.19 -14.68 12.63
CA ALA A 60 8.97 -15.06 13.36
C ALA A 60 8.17 -13.81 13.83
N GLN A 61 8.87 -12.76 14.27
CA GLN A 61 8.24 -11.51 14.72
C GLN A 61 7.58 -10.77 13.56
N VAL A 62 8.22 -10.69 12.39
CA VAL A 62 7.64 -10.13 11.17
C VAL A 62 6.39 -10.91 10.76
N GLY A 63 6.40 -12.25 10.86
CA GLY A 63 5.26 -13.11 10.54
C GLY A 63 4.02 -12.87 11.43
N LEU A 64 4.21 -12.31 12.62
CA LEU A 64 3.12 -11.96 13.53
C LEU A 64 2.47 -10.60 13.20
N ILE A 65 3.08 -9.78 12.35
CA ILE A 65 2.54 -8.47 12.00
C ILE A 65 1.32 -8.64 11.11
N LYS A 66 0.16 -8.30 11.65
CA LYS A 66 -1.09 -8.31 10.90
C LYS A 66 -1.22 -7.05 10.05
N MET A 67 -1.36 -7.25 8.74
CA MET A 67 -1.67 -6.20 7.79
C MET A 67 -3.16 -6.24 7.43
N LEU A 68 -3.74 -5.07 7.19
CA LEU A 68 -5.15 -4.91 6.81
C LEU A 68 -5.24 -4.26 5.44
N GLY A 69 -6.26 -4.65 4.69
CA GLY A 69 -6.54 -4.10 3.38
C GLY A 69 -7.23 -2.74 3.41
N CYS A 70 -7.18 -2.06 2.28
CA CYS A 70 -7.91 -0.83 2.00
C CYS A 70 -8.23 -0.76 0.51
N TYR A 71 -9.34 -0.17 0.15
CA TYR A 71 -9.62 0.26 -1.20
C TYR A 71 -9.45 1.76 -1.32
N SER A 72 -8.89 2.19 -2.44
CA SER A 72 -8.78 3.61 -2.81
C SER A 72 -9.58 3.87 -4.08
N LEU A 73 -10.52 4.80 -4.02
CA LEU A 73 -11.23 5.32 -5.17
C LEU A 73 -10.66 6.69 -5.52
N MET A 74 -10.17 6.86 -6.72
CA MET A 74 -9.59 8.09 -7.25
C MET A 74 -10.54 8.68 -8.28
N LEU A 75 -10.94 9.93 -8.07
CA LEU A 75 -11.90 10.65 -8.90
C LEU A 75 -11.25 11.92 -9.43
N GLY A 76 -11.27 12.12 -10.73
CA GLY A 76 -10.82 13.34 -11.39
C GLY A 76 -11.97 14.06 -12.09
N TYR A 77 -11.96 15.37 -12.06
CA TYR A 77 -12.99 16.22 -12.67
C TYR A 77 -12.36 17.34 -13.48
N GLN A 78 -12.90 17.62 -14.66
CA GLN A 78 -12.50 18.76 -15.48
C GLN A 78 -12.91 20.09 -14.83
N ARG A 79 -14.03 20.09 -14.11
CA ARG A 79 -14.51 21.25 -13.36
C ARG A 79 -14.37 20.98 -11.86
N ALA A 80 -13.84 21.96 -11.14
CA ALA A 80 -13.68 21.82 -9.69
C ALA A 80 -15.06 21.67 -9.02
N VAL A 81 -15.15 20.71 -8.11
CA VAL A 81 -16.29 20.54 -7.21
C VAL A 81 -16.00 21.35 -5.95
N ASN A 82 -16.96 22.19 -5.56
CA ASN A 82 -16.81 22.98 -4.34
C ASN A 82 -17.13 22.12 -3.11
N LEU A 83 -16.12 21.83 -2.31
CA LEU A 83 -16.25 21.11 -1.05
C LEU A 83 -15.82 22.01 0.10
N PRO A 84 -16.46 21.91 1.28
CA PRO A 84 -16.16 22.75 2.43
C PRO A 84 -14.91 22.30 3.21
N PHE A 85 -14.11 21.40 2.64
CA PHE A 85 -12.91 20.82 3.28
C PHE A 85 -11.88 20.42 2.24
N ASP A 86 -10.62 20.38 2.64
CA ASP A 86 -9.50 19.78 1.89
C ASP A 86 -9.33 18.30 2.20
N ALA A 87 -9.69 17.88 3.41
CA ALA A 87 -9.70 16.49 3.83
C ALA A 87 -10.72 16.27 4.95
N ALA A 88 -11.31 15.09 4.99
CA ALA A 88 -12.30 14.70 5.98
C ALA A 88 -12.06 13.28 6.49
N LEU A 89 -12.02 13.13 7.82
CA LEU A 89 -12.13 11.85 8.49
C LEU A 89 -13.62 11.51 8.60
N VAL A 90 -14.03 10.41 7.98
CA VAL A 90 -15.42 9.94 7.98
C VAL A 90 -15.63 8.93 9.11
N LYS A 91 -16.70 9.08 9.86
CA LYS A 91 -17.08 8.18 10.96
C LYS A 91 -18.40 7.48 10.67
N ASN A 92 -18.54 6.26 11.19
CA ASN A 92 -19.77 5.47 11.11
C ASN A 92 -20.21 5.14 9.66
N ALA A 93 -19.24 5.01 8.74
CA ALA A 93 -19.48 4.67 7.35
C ALA A 93 -18.44 3.62 6.87
N ASN A 94 -18.61 3.10 5.64
CA ASN A 94 -17.65 2.19 5.02
C ASN A 94 -16.46 2.90 4.36
N VAL A 95 -16.56 4.21 4.17
CA VAL A 95 -15.47 5.12 3.82
C VAL A 95 -14.88 5.68 5.11
N SER A 96 -13.56 5.79 5.19
CA SER A 96 -12.83 6.31 6.36
C SER A 96 -12.23 7.68 6.14
N TRP A 97 -11.87 7.99 4.89
CA TRP A 97 -11.15 9.21 4.55
C TRP A 97 -11.51 9.70 3.16
N ILE A 98 -11.68 11.00 3.02
CA ILE A 98 -11.83 11.69 1.73
C ILE A 98 -10.84 12.85 1.73
N SER A 99 -10.04 13.00 0.68
CA SER A 99 -9.17 14.15 0.49
C SER A 99 -9.28 14.75 -0.90
N VAL A 100 -9.26 16.08 -0.96
CA VAL A 100 -9.13 16.86 -2.19
C VAL A 100 -7.64 16.88 -2.56
N ASN A 101 -7.25 16.07 -3.52
CA ASN A 101 -5.83 15.91 -3.86
C ASN A 101 -5.27 17.16 -4.56
N SER A 102 -6.14 17.96 -5.21
CA SER A 102 -5.77 19.23 -5.83
C SER A 102 -5.45 20.34 -4.83
N SER A 103 -5.80 20.20 -3.54
CA SER A 103 -5.38 21.15 -2.50
C SER A 103 -3.90 21.02 -2.12
N LYS A 104 -3.24 19.93 -2.55
CA LYS A 104 -1.82 19.71 -2.30
C LYS A 104 -0.95 20.57 -3.23
N PRO A 105 0.27 20.95 -2.79
CA PRO A 105 1.19 21.74 -3.62
C PRO A 105 1.45 21.11 -4.99
N ASN A 106 1.56 21.96 -6.03
CA ASN A 106 1.88 21.59 -7.41
C ASN A 106 0.84 20.68 -8.11
N ARG A 107 -0.43 20.65 -7.64
CA ARG A 107 -1.54 19.97 -8.32
C ARG A 107 -2.39 20.97 -9.07
N LYS A 108 -2.69 20.68 -10.36
CA LYS A 108 -3.43 21.59 -11.23
C LYS A 108 -4.89 21.21 -11.45
N ASN A 109 -5.16 19.91 -11.52
CA ASN A 109 -6.49 19.40 -11.84
C ASN A 109 -7.22 18.98 -10.58
N PHE A 110 -8.51 19.26 -10.52
CA PHE A 110 -9.32 18.84 -9.39
C PHE A 110 -9.45 17.33 -9.34
N SER A 111 -9.06 16.76 -8.22
CA SER A 111 -9.17 15.34 -7.97
C SER A 111 -9.38 15.03 -6.49
N MET A 112 -10.09 13.93 -6.24
CA MET A 112 -10.35 13.42 -4.89
C MET A 112 -9.80 12.02 -4.75
N LEU A 113 -9.39 11.69 -3.53
CA LEU A 113 -9.01 10.35 -3.11
C LEU A 113 -9.90 9.94 -1.94
N VAL A 114 -10.56 8.80 -2.10
CA VAL A 114 -11.44 8.20 -1.10
C VAL A 114 -10.84 6.89 -0.64
N HIS A 115 -10.78 6.67 0.66
CA HIS A 115 -10.34 5.40 1.25
C HIS A 115 -11.49 4.70 1.95
N SER A 116 -11.63 3.41 1.72
CA SER A 116 -12.53 2.57 2.51
C SER A 116 -12.04 2.42 3.95
N THR A 117 -12.91 1.95 4.84
CA THR A 117 -12.45 1.40 6.12
C THR A 117 -11.73 0.06 5.90
N ASN A 118 -10.75 -0.26 6.75
CA ASN A 118 -10.11 -1.57 6.72
C ASN A 118 -11.13 -2.71 6.97
N ARG A 119 -12.09 -2.50 7.88
CA ARG A 119 -13.14 -3.49 8.17
C ARG A 119 -13.93 -3.87 6.92
N TRP A 120 -14.40 -2.88 6.17
CA TRP A 120 -15.14 -3.13 4.94
C TRP A 120 -14.26 -3.76 3.85
N ALA A 121 -13.01 -3.29 3.72
CA ALA A 121 -12.05 -3.85 2.78
C ALA A 121 -11.77 -5.33 3.05
N GLU A 122 -11.53 -5.73 4.29
CA GLU A 122 -11.29 -7.13 4.67
C GLU A 122 -12.47 -8.04 4.30
N GLN A 123 -13.70 -7.56 4.49
CA GLN A 123 -14.92 -8.31 4.14
C GLN A 123 -15.10 -8.49 2.63
N ASN A 124 -14.53 -7.59 1.84
CA ASN A 124 -14.70 -7.53 0.38
C ASN A 124 -13.40 -7.78 -0.40
N MET A 125 -12.35 -8.30 0.26
CA MET A 125 -11.01 -8.39 -0.34
C MET A 125 -10.95 -9.28 -1.59
N ASN A 126 -11.89 -10.19 -1.76
CA ASN A 126 -11.98 -11.10 -2.91
C ASN A 126 -13.15 -10.78 -3.86
N THR A 127 -13.92 -9.72 -3.57
CA THR A 127 -15.00 -9.23 -4.43
C THR A 127 -14.42 -8.67 -5.73
N ASP A 128 -15.17 -8.77 -6.82
CA ASP A 128 -14.80 -8.17 -8.10
C ASP A 128 -14.55 -6.65 -7.94
N LEU A 129 -13.54 -6.13 -8.63
CA LEU A 129 -13.13 -4.74 -8.46
C LEU A 129 -14.18 -3.75 -9.00
N ALA A 130 -14.94 -4.12 -10.03
CA ALA A 130 -16.02 -3.30 -10.56
C ALA A 130 -17.17 -3.21 -9.54
N GLU A 131 -17.55 -4.32 -8.92
CA GLU A 131 -18.57 -4.32 -7.86
C GLU A 131 -18.12 -3.49 -6.64
N VAL A 132 -16.85 -3.60 -6.26
CA VAL A 132 -16.28 -2.77 -5.20
C VAL A 132 -16.35 -1.28 -5.56
N GLN A 133 -16.04 -0.92 -6.80
CA GLN A 133 -16.11 0.45 -7.30
C GLN A 133 -17.53 1.02 -7.19
N GLU A 134 -18.54 0.26 -7.62
CA GLU A 134 -19.94 0.67 -7.52
C GLU A 134 -20.35 0.95 -6.06
N LYS A 135 -19.95 0.07 -5.14
CA LYS A 135 -20.20 0.29 -3.71
C LYS A 135 -19.49 1.54 -3.16
N LEU A 136 -18.26 1.79 -3.58
CA LEU A 136 -17.54 2.99 -3.18
C LEU A 136 -18.19 4.26 -3.76
N PHE A 137 -18.74 4.21 -4.97
CA PHE A 137 -19.53 5.31 -5.53
C PHE A 137 -20.79 5.59 -4.68
N GLU A 138 -21.55 4.56 -4.33
CA GLU A 138 -22.73 4.67 -3.48
C GLU A 138 -22.38 5.36 -2.15
N PHE A 139 -21.42 4.83 -1.41
CA PHE A 139 -20.99 5.36 -0.11
C PHE A 139 -20.47 6.78 -0.21
N THR A 140 -19.67 7.07 -1.24
CA THR A 140 -19.07 8.39 -1.40
C THR A 140 -20.12 9.42 -1.78
N SER A 141 -21.05 9.06 -2.67
CA SER A 141 -22.16 9.95 -3.07
C SER A 141 -23.08 10.29 -1.90
N GLU A 142 -23.38 9.30 -1.06
CA GLU A 142 -24.19 9.51 0.15
C GLU A 142 -23.50 10.49 1.11
N ILE A 143 -22.19 10.30 1.36
CA ILE A 143 -21.43 11.17 2.26
C ILE A 143 -21.31 12.59 1.73
N LEU A 144 -21.08 12.76 0.43
CA LEU A 144 -20.85 14.07 -0.18
C LEU A 144 -22.14 14.78 -0.59
N GLY A 145 -23.28 14.09 -0.66
CA GLY A 145 -24.56 14.65 -1.06
C GLY A 145 -24.67 14.93 -2.56
N PHE A 146 -23.80 14.38 -3.40
CA PHE A 146 -23.90 14.46 -4.86
C PHE A 146 -23.39 13.19 -5.53
N ASN A 147 -23.80 12.96 -6.78
CA ASN A 147 -23.43 11.76 -7.52
C ASN A 147 -21.97 11.85 -8.02
N VAL A 148 -21.08 11.02 -7.47
CA VAL A 148 -19.65 11.00 -7.84
C VAL A 148 -19.37 10.20 -9.11
N THR A 149 -20.34 9.45 -9.68
CA THR A 149 -20.15 8.72 -10.95
C THR A 149 -20.01 9.67 -12.14
N SER A 150 -20.30 10.96 -11.97
CA SER A 150 -20.08 12.00 -12.96
C SER A 150 -18.60 12.43 -13.12
N ALA A 151 -17.68 11.79 -12.41
CA ALA A 151 -16.25 12.03 -12.56
C ALA A 151 -15.77 11.70 -13.99
N ASP A 152 -14.92 12.58 -14.54
CA ASP A 152 -14.34 12.40 -15.89
C ASP A 152 -13.23 11.32 -15.89
N TYR A 153 -12.63 11.05 -14.73
CA TYR A 153 -11.63 10.01 -14.52
C TYR A 153 -11.95 9.25 -13.24
N VAL A 154 -11.89 7.93 -13.34
CA VAL A 154 -12.12 7.02 -12.21
C VAL A 154 -11.06 5.94 -12.22
N GLU A 155 -10.45 5.69 -11.07
CA GLU A 155 -9.60 4.53 -10.84
C GLU A 155 -9.83 3.98 -9.45
N THR A 156 -9.96 2.65 -9.34
CA THR A 156 -10.08 1.92 -8.07
C THR A 156 -8.88 1.02 -7.87
N LYS A 157 -8.24 1.12 -6.71
CA LYS A 157 -7.10 0.26 -6.33
C LYS A 157 -7.45 -0.55 -5.10
N ARG A 158 -7.04 -1.80 -5.14
CA ARG A 158 -7.07 -2.73 -4.01
C ARG A 158 -5.70 -2.80 -3.37
N TRP A 159 -5.60 -2.38 -2.13
CA TRP A 159 -4.39 -2.45 -1.33
C TRP A 159 -4.55 -3.56 -0.31
N ARG A 160 -4.04 -4.74 -0.59
CA ARG A 160 -4.17 -5.91 0.30
C ARG A 160 -3.43 -5.71 1.63
N PHE A 161 -2.33 -4.99 1.61
CA PHE A 161 -1.47 -4.72 2.75
C PHE A 161 -1.30 -3.20 2.96
N ALA A 162 -2.40 -2.51 3.24
CA ALA A 162 -2.42 -1.05 3.32
C ALA A 162 -1.98 -0.51 4.68
N ASN A 163 -2.38 -1.16 5.76
CA ASN A 163 -2.15 -0.70 7.12
C ASN A 163 -1.70 -1.85 8.00
N SER A 164 -0.73 -1.61 8.89
CA SER A 164 -0.39 -2.55 9.96
C SER A 164 -1.24 -2.29 11.21
N VAL A 165 -1.69 -3.36 11.84
CA VAL A 165 -2.16 -3.29 13.21
C VAL A 165 -0.92 -3.15 14.10
N ARG A 166 -0.89 -2.14 14.97
CA ARG A 166 0.23 -1.95 15.89
C ARG A 166 0.41 -3.19 16.75
N GLN A 167 1.54 -3.86 16.65
CA GLN A 167 1.84 -5.10 17.34
C GLN A 167 3.15 -5.05 18.14
N THR A 168 3.99 -4.05 17.88
CA THR A 168 5.27 -3.86 18.57
C THR A 168 5.60 -2.38 18.65
N ASP A 169 6.40 -2.01 19.64
CA ASP A 169 6.96 -0.66 19.77
C ASP A 169 8.29 -0.51 19.02
N GLN A 170 8.80 -1.57 18.40
CA GLN A 170 10.01 -1.52 17.59
C GLN A 170 9.70 -0.90 16.23
N PRO A 171 10.41 0.17 15.84
CA PRO A 171 10.18 0.83 14.56
C PRO A 171 10.76 0.05 13.37
N PHE A 172 11.70 -0.83 13.59
CA PHE A 172 12.35 -1.70 12.61
C PHE A 172 12.99 -2.91 13.28
N PHE A 173 13.28 -3.94 12.52
CA PHE A 173 14.04 -5.11 12.91
C PHE A 173 15.44 -5.08 12.31
N LEU A 174 16.42 -5.58 13.04
CA LEU A 174 17.81 -5.61 12.59
C LEU A 174 18.50 -6.91 13.03
N ASP A 175 19.05 -7.63 12.10
CA ASP A 175 19.95 -8.76 12.32
C ASP A 175 21.34 -8.41 11.75
N ARG A 176 22.26 -7.99 12.65
CA ARG A 176 23.61 -7.58 12.26
C ARG A 176 24.46 -8.77 11.84
N GLY A 177 24.25 -9.93 12.43
CA GLY A 177 25.00 -11.16 12.10
C GLY A 177 24.71 -11.61 10.68
N ASN A 178 23.45 -11.48 10.26
CA ASN A 178 23.01 -11.83 8.92
C ASN A 178 22.93 -10.63 7.97
N GLN A 179 23.23 -9.42 8.41
CA GLN A 179 23.30 -8.22 7.58
C GLN A 179 21.95 -7.92 6.88
N VAL A 180 20.86 -7.96 7.65
CA VAL A 180 19.51 -7.69 7.15
C VAL A 180 18.71 -6.83 8.10
N ALA A 181 17.85 -5.96 7.53
CA ALA A 181 16.89 -5.13 8.27
C ALA A 181 15.51 -5.15 7.58
N SER A 182 14.46 -4.86 8.39
CA SER A 182 13.09 -4.70 7.91
C SER A 182 12.33 -3.69 8.76
#